data_ffbbbc08129e729705d3858ddcb0057b
#
_entry.id   ffbbbc08129e729705d3858ddcb0057b
#
_cell.length_a   1.000
_cell.length_b   1.000
_cell.length_c   1.000
_cell.angle_alpha   90.00
_cell.angle_beta   90.00
_cell.angle_gamma   90.00
#
_symmetry.space_group_name_H-M   'P 1'
#
loop_
_entity.id
_entity.type
_entity.pdbx_description
1 polymer ?
#
loop_
_entity_poly.entity_id
_entity_poly.type
_entity_poly.pdbx_seq_one_letter_code
_entity_poly.pdbx_strand_id
1 'polypeptide(L)'
;MLKSHWLNLNASVIPALVVALAAGCLSALLGQSEAASVTTGVAVLCVFWWIFEPIPIPVTSLIPMAVLPLLGVISPGDVAAAYGSPLILLLMGGFLLSKGMESTGAHTRIAVTVVRFVGADEPKRLIMGFMLAAALLSMWISNTATVLMLLPVALAVIATSSAPKALAAPLLLGLAWACSIGGLGTPIGTPPTLIFMQVYEDTTGTTISFSQWMSWGIPVVALMIPLIAIALARKVPTDLVVDLPDIGAWRSAEKRVLIIFGLTALAWMTRTEPFGGWRAWLDMPMANDAAVAFCAVVALFITRDREGEPLISWEQASNIPWGVLLLFAGGITLAKGFVSSGLSGQVGELLASLALVPTLIAIAAVALLVTALTEATSNTATTALLMPILAAASMAADIDPLILMVPAAMSASCAFMLPVATAPNAVVFGTDQIDIRTMVRWGIWVNLLGALIITSVVLSLIHI
;
A
#
# COMPACT_ATOMS: atom_id res chain seq x y z
N MET A 1 4.20 24.63 25.88
CA MET A 1 4.08 23.64 24.79
C MET A 1 4.41 24.20 23.39
N LEU A 2 4.01 25.41 22.98
CA LEU A 2 4.30 25.97 21.65
C LEU A 2 5.80 26.25 21.38
N LYS A 3 6.60 26.68 22.36
CA LYS A 3 8.05 26.95 22.17
C LYS A 3 8.91 25.69 21.94
N SER A 4 8.53 24.55 22.49
CA SER A 4 9.27 23.28 22.28
C SER A 4 9.02 22.70 20.87
N HIS A 5 7.85 22.93 20.28
CA HIS A 5 7.54 22.49 18.92
C HIS A 5 8.33 23.27 17.87
N TRP A 6 8.48 24.58 18.04
CA TRP A 6 9.25 25.43 17.11
C TRP A 6 10.76 25.13 17.16
N LEU A 7 11.31 24.77 18.32
CA LEU A 7 12.71 24.38 18.45
C LEU A 7 13.00 23.02 17.78
N ASN A 8 12.07 22.08 17.85
CA ASN A 8 12.20 20.79 17.18
C ASN A 8 12.01 20.87 15.66
N LEU A 9 11.13 21.74 15.15
CA LEU A 9 10.96 22.01 13.73
C LEU A 9 12.25 22.58 13.11
N ASN A 10 12.90 23.54 13.76
CA ASN A 10 14.15 24.10 13.26
C ASN A 10 15.31 23.10 13.29
N ALA A 11 15.30 22.14 14.22
CA ALA A 11 16.38 21.15 14.36
C ALA A 11 16.43 20.12 13.24
N SER A 12 15.32 19.88 12.53
CA SER A 12 15.27 18.89 11.44
C SER A 12 15.04 19.51 10.05
N VAL A 13 14.38 20.66 9.96
CA VAL A 13 14.11 21.36 8.68
C VAL A 13 15.38 21.96 8.10
N ILE A 14 16.13 22.75 8.90
CA ILE A 14 17.32 23.49 8.44
C ILE A 14 18.44 22.53 8.01
N PRO A 15 18.82 21.50 8.80
CA PRO A 15 19.86 20.55 8.37
C PRO A 15 19.52 19.85 7.05
N ALA A 16 18.27 19.43 6.86
CA ALA A 16 17.85 18.80 5.62
C ALA A 16 17.95 19.72 4.41
N LEU A 17 17.56 21.03 4.56
CA LEU A 17 17.74 22.04 3.52
C LEU A 17 19.22 22.25 3.20
N VAL A 18 20.08 22.32 4.20
CA VAL A 18 21.53 22.47 3.98
C VAL A 18 22.10 21.26 3.25
N VAL A 19 21.73 20.04 3.65
CA VAL A 19 22.19 18.80 2.99
C VAL A 19 21.69 18.74 1.55
N ALA A 20 20.43 19.10 1.30
CA ALA A 20 19.84 19.14 -0.04
C ALA A 20 20.55 20.14 -0.96
N LEU A 21 20.79 21.35 -0.48
CA LEU A 21 21.55 22.38 -1.20
C LEU A 21 22.99 21.93 -1.45
N ALA A 22 23.64 21.33 -0.43
CA ALA A 22 25.00 20.81 -0.58
C ALA A 22 25.06 19.67 -1.62
N ALA A 23 24.07 18.78 -1.66
CA ALA A 23 23.97 17.70 -2.63
C ALA A 23 23.79 18.24 -4.06
N GLY A 24 22.91 19.24 -4.24
CA GLY A 24 22.75 19.92 -5.53
C GLY A 24 24.03 20.65 -6.00
N CYS A 25 24.68 21.39 -5.10
CA CYS A 25 25.94 22.06 -5.39
C CYS A 25 27.06 21.05 -5.72
N LEU A 26 27.16 19.95 -4.97
CA LEU A 26 28.15 18.90 -5.24
C LEU A 26 27.90 18.25 -6.61
N SER A 27 26.65 17.98 -6.95
CA SER A 27 26.27 17.50 -8.29
C SER A 27 26.74 18.44 -9.40
N ALA A 28 26.54 19.76 -9.22
CA ALA A 28 27.02 20.77 -10.17
C ALA A 28 28.55 20.81 -10.25
N LEU A 29 29.26 20.72 -9.12
CA LEU A 29 30.72 20.67 -9.07
C LEU A 29 31.30 19.43 -9.74
N LEU A 30 30.57 18.32 -9.74
CA LEU A 30 30.93 17.08 -10.45
C LEU A 30 30.63 17.15 -11.96
N GLY A 31 30.23 18.32 -12.47
CA GLY A 31 29.98 18.55 -13.89
C GLY A 31 28.62 18.09 -14.40
N GLN A 32 27.68 17.84 -13.50
CA GLN A 32 26.32 17.49 -13.87
C GLN A 32 25.56 18.69 -14.46
N SER A 33 24.52 18.41 -15.26
CA SER A 33 23.65 19.46 -15.79
C SER A 33 22.92 20.22 -14.67
N GLU A 34 22.49 21.44 -14.95
CA GLU A 34 21.70 22.24 -14.02
C GLU A 34 20.43 21.48 -13.59
N ALA A 35 19.72 20.88 -14.54
CA ALA A 35 18.53 20.06 -14.28
C ALA A 35 18.83 18.87 -13.36
N ALA A 36 19.95 18.17 -13.56
CA ALA A 36 20.37 17.06 -12.71
C ALA A 36 20.70 17.52 -11.29
N SER A 37 21.40 18.65 -11.18
CA SER A 37 21.78 19.23 -9.88
C SER A 37 20.56 19.69 -9.07
N VAL A 38 19.60 20.34 -9.71
CA VAL A 38 18.31 20.72 -9.09
C VAL A 38 17.54 19.49 -8.66
N THR A 39 17.41 18.50 -9.53
CA THR A 39 16.67 17.26 -9.23
C THR A 39 17.31 16.51 -8.08
N THR A 40 18.66 16.43 -8.03
CA THR A 40 19.39 15.83 -6.91
C THR A 40 19.06 16.53 -5.59
N GLY A 41 19.09 17.88 -5.55
CA GLY A 41 18.76 18.65 -4.36
C GLY A 41 17.32 18.42 -3.90
N VAL A 42 16.36 18.46 -4.83
CA VAL A 42 14.93 18.20 -4.54
C VAL A 42 14.73 16.78 -4.05
N ALA A 43 15.35 15.77 -4.67
CA ALA A 43 15.25 14.38 -4.26
C ALA A 43 15.79 14.18 -2.85
N VAL A 44 16.97 14.69 -2.54
CA VAL A 44 17.58 14.59 -1.21
C VAL A 44 16.67 15.25 -0.17
N LEU A 45 16.11 16.42 -0.45
CA LEU A 45 15.20 17.10 0.47
C LEU A 45 13.94 16.27 0.72
N CYS A 46 13.31 15.76 -0.34
CA CYS A 46 12.11 14.93 -0.22
C CYS A 46 12.38 13.67 0.60
N VAL A 47 13.51 12.99 0.33
CA VAL A 47 13.91 11.77 1.07
C VAL A 47 14.06 12.08 2.56
N PHE A 48 14.83 13.11 2.92
CA PHE A 48 15.01 13.48 4.32
C PHE A 48 13.68 13.82 4.99
N TRP A 49 12.81 14.59 4.33
CA TRP A 49 11.55 15.01 4.92
C TRP A 49 10.49 13.92 4.92
N TRP A 50 10.53 12.95 4.02
CA TRP A 50 9.68 11.77 4.09
C TRP A 50 10.12 10.78 5.18
N ILE A 51 11.43 10.73 5.52
CA ILE A 51 11.97 9.86 6.57
C ILE A 51 11.78 10.47 7.96
N PHE A 52 12.11 11.76 8.11
CA PHE A 52 12.10 12.42 9.43
C PHE A 52 10.81 13.18 9.74
N GLU A 53 9.92 13.33 8.78
CA GLU A 53 8.59 13.96 8.89
C GLU A 53 8.57 15.30 9.66
N PRO A 54 9.48 16.25 9.39
CA PRO A 54 9.47 17.53 10.06
C PRO A 54 8.22 18.34 9.72
N ILE A 55 7.61 18.06 8.57
CA ILE A 55 6.30 18.54 8.11
C ILE A 55 5.51 17.33 7.58
N PRO A 56 4.18 17.41 7.48
CA PRO A 56 3.39 16.29 6.98
C PRO A 56 3.86 15.82 5.60
N ILE A 57 3.95 14.50 5.42
CA ILE A 57 4.39 13.86 4.16
C ILE A 57 3.69 14.44 2.91
N PRO A 58 2.36 14.68 2.90
CA PRO A 58 1.70 15.29 1.75
C PRO A 58 2.23 16.68 1.39
N VAL A 59 2.63 17.47 2.39
CA VAL A 59 3.17 18.83 2.18
C VAL A 59 4.58 18.75 1.58
N THR A 60 5.41 17.81 2.06
CA THR A 60 6.72 17.50 1.45
C THR A 60 6.56 17.17 -0.03
N SER A 61 5.52 16.42 -0.37
CA SER A 61 5.29 15.95 -1.74
C SER A 61 4.88 17.06 -2.72
N LEU A 62 4.53 18.25 -2.22
CA LEU A 62 4.33 19.44 -3.05
C LEU A 62 5.66 20.05 -3.54
N ILE A 63 6.79 19.75 -2.90
CA ILE A 63 8.10 20.32 -3.27
C ILE A 63 8.49 19.99 -4.70
N PRO A 64 8.54 18.73 -5.16
CA PRO A 64 8.88 18.44 -6.55
C PRO A 64 7.87 19.04 -7.52
N MET A 65 6.59 19.11 -7.17
CA MET A 65 5.54 19.70 -8.00
C MET A 65 5.69 21.22 -8.16
N ALA A 66 6.28 21.89 -7.17
CA ALA A 66 6.52 23.33 -7.21
C ALA A 66 7.92 23.68 -7.77
N VAL A 67 8.96 23.03 -7.25
CA VAL A 67 10.35 23.44 -7.51
C VAL A 67 10.84 23.00 -8.88
N LEU A 68 10.52 21.79 -9.33
CA LEU A 68 11.01 21.30 -10.62
C LEU A 68 10.50 22.11 -11.82
N PRO A 69 9.19 22.51 -11.89
CA PRO A 69 8.77 23.39 -12.98
C PRO A 69 9.24 24.84 -12.81
N LEU A 70 9.36 25.36 -11.59
CA LEU A 70 9.89 26.71 -11.35
C LEU A 70 11.33 26.86 -11.84
N LEU A 71 12.13 25.79 -11.73
CA LEU A 71 13.53 25.77 -12.17
C LEU A 71 13.70 25.12 -13.55
N GLY A 72 12.63 24.92 -14.30
CA GLY A 72 12.67 24.51 -15.71
C GLY A 72 13.09 23.06 -15.96
N VAL A 73 13.07 22.18 -14.95
CA VAL A 73 13.42 20.76 -15.10
C VAL A 73 12.32 20.00 -15.84
N ILE A 74 11.08 20.29 -15.54
CA ILE A 74 9.88 19.69 -16.18
C ILE A 74 8.87 20.79 -16.50
N SER A 75 7.91 20.52 -17.39
CA SER A 75 6.85 21.46 -17.69
C SER A 75 5.73 21.46 -16.62
N PRO A 76 4.98 22.57 -16.44
CA PRO A 76 3.75 22.55 -15.64
C PRO A 76 2.73 21.52 -16.13
N GLY A 77 2.72 21.23 -17.44
CA GLY A 77 1.88 20.18 -18.03
C GLY A 77 2.23 18.78 -17.52
N ASP A 78 3.52 18.50 -17.31
CA ASP A 78 3.98 17.22 -16.74
C ASP A 78 3.51 17.05 -15.29
N VAL A 79 3.52 18.14 -14.50
CA VAL A 79 2.97 18.13 -13.13
C VAL A 79 1.48 17.84 -13.15
N ALA A 80 0.72 18.52 -14.01
CA ALA A 80 -0.72 18.30 -14.16
C ALA A 80 -1.02 16.85 -14.61
N ALA A 81 -0.25 16.31 -15.56
CA ALA A 81 -0.37 14.92 -16.01
C ALA A 81 -0.01 13.92 -14.89
N ALA A 82 0.97 14.23 -14.06
CA ALA A 82 1.31 13.39 -12.90
C ALA A 82 0.14 13.31 -11.92
N TYR A 83 -0.45 14.45 -11.53
CA TYR A 83 -1.59 14.47 -10.60
C TYR A 83 -2.86 13.84 -11.22
N GLY A 84 -3.09 14.03 -12.51
CA GLY A 84 -4.23 13.48 -13.25
C GLY A 84 -3.98 12.09 -13.83
N SER A 85 -2.98 11.36 -13.38
CA SER A 85 -2.69 10.02 -13.92
C SER A 85 -3.85 9.05 -13.68
N PRO A 86 -4.15 8.13 -14.63
CA PRO A 86 -5.22 7.14 -14.46
C PRO A 86 -5.11 6.34 -13.17
N LEU A 87 -3.90 6.09 -12.67
CA LEU A 87 -3.69 5.33 -11.44
C LEU A 87 -4.00 6.14 -10.17
N ILE A 88 -3.73 7.45 -10.15
CA ILE A 88 -4.18 8.33 -9.06
C ILE A 88 -5.71 8.44 -9.06
N LEU A 89 -6.32 8.56 -10.22
CA LEU A 89 -7.77 8.59 -10.36
C LEU A 89 -8.41 7.26 -9.94
N LEU A 90 -7.79 6.12 -10.27
CA LEU A 90 -8.20 4.80 -9.78
C LEU A 90 -8.15 4.72 -8.25
N LEU A 91 -7.03 5.19 -7.65
CA LEU A 91 -6.88 5.20 -6.19
C LEU A 91 -7.93 6.07 -5.51
N MET A 92 -8.20 7.26 -6.07
CA MET A 92 -9.26 8.14 -5.59
C MET A 92 -10.63 7.46 -5.65
N GLY A 93 -10.96 6.82 -6.77
CA GLY A 93 -12.19 6.05 -6.92
C GLY A 93 -12.28 4.88 -5.94
N GLY A 94 -11.18 4.16 -5.72
CA GLY A 94 -11.08 3.09 -4.72
C GLY A 94 -11.32 3.58 -3.29
N PHE A 95 -10.78 4.74 -2.91
CA PHE A 95 -11.04 5.36 -1.61
C PHE A 95 -12.51 5.75 -1.43
N LEU A 96 -13.13 6.30 -2.48
CA LEU A 96 -14.55 6.65 -2.45
C LEU A 96 -15.45 5.41 -2.33
N LEU A 97 -15.13 4.34 -3.06
CA LEU A 97 -15.82 3.04 -2.93
C LEU A 97 -15.66 2.45 -1.53
N SER A 98 -14.45 2.51 -0.98
CA SER A 98 -14.16 2.10 0.40
C SER A 98 -15.04 2.83 1.42
N LYS A 99 -15.25 4.15 1.22
CA LYS A 99 -16.16 4.93 2.08
C LYS A 99 -17.62 4.47 1.97
N GLY A 100 -18.08 4.03 0.82
CA GLY A 100 -19.41 3.42 0.66
C GLY A 100 -19.55 2.10 1.44
N MET A 101 -18.52 1.27 1.46
CA MET A 101 -18.48 0.05 2.28
C MET A 101 -18.47 0.38 3.79
N GLU A 102 -17.74 1.42 4.17
CA GLU A 102 -17.64 1.89 5.55
C GLU A 102 -18.98 2.45 6.04
N SER A 103 -19.60 3.36 5.30
CA SER A 103 -20.84 4.05 5.68
C SER A 103 -22.03 3.08 5.84
N THR A 104 -22.11 2.05 5.03
CA THR A 104 -23.17 1.05 5.09
C THR A 104 -22.96 -0.02 6.16
N GLY A 105 -21.74 -0.18 6.69
CA GLY A 105 -21.40 -1.24 7.64
C GLY A 105 -21.23 -2.63 7.02
N ALA A 106 -21.23 -2.73 5.69
CA ALA A 106 -21.10 -4.02 4.98
C ALA A 106 -19.79 -4.75 5.31
N HIS A 107 -18.71 -4.01 5.58
CA HIS A 107 -17.42 -4.53 5.99
C HIS A 107 -17.48 -5.37 7.28
N THR A 108 -18.18 -4.90 8.31
CA THR A 108 -18.35 -5.63 9.59
C THR A 108 -19.09 -6.95 9.36
N ARG A 109 -20.12 -6.91 8.50
CA ARG A 109 -20.87 -8.11 8.15
C ARG A 109 -20.03 -9.14 7.43
N ILE A 110 -19.23 -8.71 6.43
CA ILE A 110 -18.29 -9.61 5.72
C ILE A 110 -17.36 -10.25 6.75
N ALA A 111 -16.75 -9.44 7.62
CA ALA A 111 -15.77 -9.92 8.59
C ALA A 111 -16.35 -11.00 9.52
N VAL A 112 -17.47 -10.72 10.17
CA VAL A 112 -18.10 -11.69 11.08
C VAL A 112 -18.59 -12.93 10.32
N THR A 113 -19.07 -12.76 9.08
CA THR A 113 -19.50 -13.90 8.25
C THR A 113 -18.33 -14.81 7.92
N VAL A 114 -17.15 -14.23 7.52
CA VAL A 114 -15.93 -14.99 7.24
C VAL A 114 -15.44 -15.72 8.49
N VAL A 115 -15.40 -15.06 9.65
CA VAL A 115 -14.98 -15.68 10.91
C VAL A 115 -15.92 -16.84 11.29
N ARG A 116 -17.23 -16.66 11.15
CA ARG A 116 -18.21 -17.74 11.40
C ARG A 116 -18.07 -18.90 10.42
N PHE A 117 -17.78 -18.61 9.16
CA PHE A 117 -17.60 -19.65 8.13
C PHE A 117 -16.35 -20.51 8.37
N VAL A 118 -15.22 -19.87 8.77
CA VAL A 118 -13.98 -20.57 9.12
C VAL A 118 -14.13 -21.36 10.42
N GLY A 119 -14.96 -20.85 11.34
CA GLY A 119 -15.21 -21.40 12.68
C GLY A 119 -14.45 -20.63 13.77
N ALA A 120 -15.01 -20.65 14.97
CA ALA A 120 -14.42 -20.00 16.15
C ALA A 120 -14.21 -20.97 17.32
N ASP A 121 -14.44 -22.26 17.09
CA ASP A 121 -14.38 -23.36 18.04
C ASP A 121 -12.94 -23.76 18.42
N GLU A 122 -11.97 -23.39 17.57
CA GLU A 122 -10.56 -23.63 17.80
C GLU A 122 -9.74 -22.34 17.61
N PRO A 123 -8.66 -22.11 18.40
CA PRO A 123 -7.81 -20.92 18.26
C PRO A 123 -7.24 -20.72 16.85
N LYS A 124 -6.88 -21.82 16.17
CA LYS A 124 -6.36 -21.76 14.79
C LYS A 124 -7.40 -21.26 13.82
N ARG A 125 -8.64 -21.73 13.94
CA ARG A 125 -9.75 -21.30 13.08
C ARG A 125 -10.16 -19.87 13.37
N LEU A 126 -10.23 -19.49 14.65
CA LEU A 126 -10.56 -18.12 15.05
C LEU A 126 -9.55 -17.12 14.49
N ILE A 127 -8.25 -17.32 14.74
CA ILE A 127 -7.20 -16.41 14.25
C ILE A 127 -7.17 -16.41 12.71
N MET A 128 -7.26 -17.57 12.08
CA MET A 128 -7.36 -17.69 10.62
C MET A 128 -8.57 -16.92 10.07
N GLY A 129 -9.73 -17.06 10.69
CA GLY A 129 -10.96 -16.38 10.30
C GLY A 129 -10.82 -14.85 10.35
N PHE A 130 -10.26 -14.32 11.43
CA PHE A 130 -9.97 -12.88 11.55
C PHE A 130 -8.92 -12.42 10.53
N MET A 131 -7.83 -13.16 10.37
CA MET A 131 -6.79 -12.82 9.39
C MET A 131 -7.31 -12.89 7.95
N LEU A 132 -8.11 -13.91 7.63
CA LEU A 132 -8.70 -14.02 6.29
C LEU A 132 -9.71 -12.90 6.05
N ALA A 133 -10.56 -12.57 7.02
CA ALA A 133 -11.49 -11.46 6.93
C ALA A 133 -10.76 -10.12 6.73
N ALA A 134 -9.72 -9.87 7.52
CA ALA A 134 -8.91 -8.68 7.41
C ALA A 134 -8.21 -8.60 6.04
N ALA A 135 -7.60 -9.70 5.57
CA ALA A 135 -6.94 -9.73 4.28
C ALA A 135 -7.92 -9.49 3.12
N LEU A 136 -9.07 -10.17 3.11
CA LEU A 136 -10.11 -10.00 2.08
C LEU A 136 -10.64 -8.57 2.02
N LEU A 137 -10.89 -7.94 3.17
CA LEU A 137 -11.32 -6.55 3.21
C LEU A 137 -10.21 -5.60 2.79
N SER A 138 -8.98 -5.83 3.25
CA SER A 138 -7.85 -4.94 2.98
C SER A 138 -7.36 -5.00 1.53
N MET A 139 -7.75 -5.99 0.77
CA MET A 139 -7.57 -5.99 -0.70
C MET A 139 -8.28 -4.81 -1.36
N TRP A 140 -9.36 -4.30 -0.76
CA TRP A 140 -10.28 -3.36 -1.39
C TRP A 140 -10.46 -2.07 -0.61
N ILE A 141 -10.19 -2.12 0.70
CA ILE A 141 -10.33 -1.02 1.65
C ILE A 141 -8.95 -0.73 2.22
N SER A 142 -8.66 0.52 2.59
CA SER A 142 -7.35 0.84 3.17
C SER A 142 -7.05 0.00 4.43
N ASN A 143 -5.79 -0.38 4.60
CA ASN A 143 -5.32 -1.19 5.73
C ASN A 143 -5.72 -0.57 7.08
N THR A 144 -5.61 0.77 7.18
CA THR A 144 -5.99 1.53 8.39
C THR A 144 -7.48 1.42 8.68
N ALA A 145 -8.33 1.63 7.67
CA ALA A 145 -9.77 1.51 7.84
C ALA A 145 -10.14 0.07 8.24
N THR A 146 -9.56 -0.93 7.59
CA THR A 146 -9.82 -2.34 7.90
C THR A 146 -9.49 -2.68 9.34
N VAL A 147 -8.31 -2.28 9.85
CA VAL A 147 -7.95 -2.59 11.24
C VAL A 147 -8.83 -1.86 12.24
N LEU A 148 -9.13 -0.56 12.01
CA LEU A 148 -10.01 0.21 12.90
C LEU A 148 -11.42 -0.36 12.97
N MET A 149 -11.93 -0.89 11.87
CA MET A 149 -13.26 -1.50 11.81
C MET A 149 -13.33 -2.86 12.50
N LEU A 150 -12.27 -3.66 12.40
CA LEU A 150 -12.22 -5.01 12.96
C LEU A 150 -11.76 -5.05 14.41
N LEU A 151 -11.02 -4.04 14.86
CA LEU A 151 -10.48 -3.96 16.21
C LEU A 151 -11.57 -4.07 17.30
N PRO A 152 -12.71 -3.34 17.24
CA PRO A 152 -13.75 -3.49 18.23
C PRO A 152 -14.30 -4.92 18.32
N VAL A 153 -14.43 -5.61 17.17
CA VAL A 153 -14.89 -7.00 17.10
C VAL A 153 -13.85 -7.93 17.75
N ALA A 154 -12.57 -7.74 17.42
CA ALA A 154 -11.48 -8.51 18.02
C ALA A 154 -11.39 -8.32 19.53
N LEU A 155 -11.52 -7.07 20.02
CA LEU A 155 -11.51 -6.76 21.45
C LEU A 155 -12.72 -7.38 22.17
N ALA A 156 -13.90 -7.37 21.58
CA ALA A 156 -15.09 -8.02 22.15
C ALA A 156 -14.87 -9.54 22.27
N VAL A 157 -14.30 -10.18 21.25
CA VAL A 157 -13.97 -11.61 21.26
C VAL A 157 -12.90 -11.92 22.33
N ILE A 158 -11.87 -11.09 22.46
CA ILE A 158 -10.87 -11.24 23.52
C ILE A 158 -11.53 -11.14 24.91
N ALA A 159 -12.40 -10.16 25.12
CA ALA A 159 -13.03 -9.91 26.41
C ALA A 159 -13.96 -11.05 26.85
N THR A 160 -14.64 -11.74 25.90
CA THR A 160 -15.54 -12.86 26.17
C THR A 160 -14.83 -14.22 26.20
N SER A 161 -13.54 -14.26 25.82
CA SER A 161 -12.79 -15.52 25.75
C SER A 161 -12.44 -16.09 27.12
N SER A 162 -12.34 -17.42 27.21
CA SER A 162 -11.86 -18.10 28.42
C SER A 162 -10.38 -17.86 28.75
N ALA A 163 -9.58 -17.34 27.79
CA ALA A 163 -8.15 -17.08 27.93
C ALA A 163 -7.73 -15.73 27.30
N PRO A 164 -8.26 -14.58 27.77
CA PRO A 164 -8.08 -13.29 27.10
C PRO A 164 -6.61 -12.88 26.96
N LYS A 165 -5.78 -13.08 27.98
CA LYS A 165 -4.34 -12.73 27.96
C LYS A 165 -3.54 -13.55 26.95
N ALA A 166 -3.90 -14.82 26.73
CA ALA A 166 -3.22 -15.67 25.78
C ALA A 166 -3.67 -15.40 24.33
N LEU A 167 -4.92 -14.97 24.13
CA LEU A 167 -5.51 -14.68 22.83
C LEU A 167 -5.15 -13.29 22.31
N ALA A 168 -5.00 -12.28 23.20
CA ALA A 168 -4.90 -10.87 22.81
C ALA A 168 -3.77 -10.61 21.80
N ALA A 169 -2.52 -10.91 22.14
CA ALA A 169 -1.39 -10.64 21.26
C ALA A 169 -1.48 -11.41 19.91
N PRO A 170 -1.74 -12.75 19.88
CA PRO A 170 -1.91 -13.47 18.62
C PRO A 170 -3.03 -12.94 17.72
N LEU A 171 -4.17 -12.59 18.27
CA LEU A 171 -5.32 -12.12 17.49
C LEU A 171 -5.09 -10.70 16.96
N LEU A 172 -4.59 -9.80 17.79
CA LEU A 172 -4.35 -8.40 17.41
C LEU A 172 -3.19 -8.26 16.43
N LEU A 173 -2.06 -8.97 16.64
CA LEU A 173 -0.96 -8.99 15.69
C LEU A 173 -1.40 -9.61 14.36
N GLY A 174 -2.10 -10.74 14.42
CA GLY A 174 -2.66 -11.37 13.22
C GLY A 174 -3.57 -10.43 12.43
N LEU A 175 -4.44 -9.69 13.11
CA LEU A 175 -5.32 -8.69 12.52
C LEU A 175 -4.53 -7.59 11.80
N ALA A 176 -3.56 -6.95 12.49
CA ALA A 176 -2.78 -5.86 11.91
C ALA A 176 -1.96 -6.30 10.69
N TRP A 177 -1.28 -7.43 10.81
CA TRP A 177 -0.44 -7.96 9.73
C TRP A 177 -1.26 -8.45 8.55
N ALA A 178 -2.42 -9.06 8.80
CA ALA A 178 -3.33 -9.47 7.74
C ALA A 178 -3.88 -8.29 6.94
N CYS A 179 -4.08 -7.12 7.56
CA CYS A 179 -4.42 -5.90 6.84
C CYS A 179 -3.31 -5.48 5.87
N SER A 180 -2.06 -5.48 6.30
CA SER A 180 -0.92 -5.11 5.45
C SER A 180 -0.67 -6.13 4.34
N ILE A 181 -0.71 -7.42 4.66
CA ILE A 181 -0.54 -8.52 3.70
C ILE A 181 -1.68 -8.55 2.69
N GLY A 182 -2.93 -8.42 3.16
CA GLY A 182 -4.12 -8.41 2.30
C GLY A 182 -4.07 -7.34 1.24
N GLY A 183 -3.57 -6.15 1.58
CA GLY A 183 -3.39 -5.04 0.64
C GLY A 183 -2.55 -5.39 -0.60
N LEU A 184 -1.69 -6.41 -0.53
CA LEU A 184 -0.90 -6.89 -1.68
C LEU A 184 -1.75 -7.59 -2.75
N GLY A 185 -2.93 -8.09 -2.38
CA GLY A 185 -3.74 -8.93 -3.25
C GLY A 185 -4.37 -8.22 -4.45
N THR A 186 -4.50 -6.88 -4.41
CA THR A 186 -5.04 -6.08 -5.53
C THR A 186 -4.24 -4.80 -5.74
N PRO A 187 -4.32 -4.16 -6.93
CA PRO A 187 -3.65 -2.89 -7.18
C PRO A 187 -4.04 -1.76 -6.22
N ILE A 188 -5.28 -1.71 -5.78
CA ILE A 188 -5.83 -0.64 -4.93
C ILE A 188 -5.71 -0.90 -3.43
N GLY A 189 -5.33 -2.11 -3.03
CA GLY A 189 -5.26 -2.50 -1.61
C GLY A 189 -4.15 -1.79 -0.84
N THR A 190 -3.06 -1.45 -1.51
CA THR A 190 -1.95 -0.72 -0.89
C THR A 190 -1.28 0.26 -1.86
N PRO A 191 -0.94 1.49 -1.40
CA PRO A 191 -0.32 2.52 -2.22
C PRO A 191 0.94 2.10 -2.98
N PRO A 192 1.89 1.36 -2.42
CA PRO A 192 3.10 0.89 -3.12
C PRO A 192 2.86 0.27 -4.48
N THR A 193 1.80 -0.51 -4.63
CA THR A 193 1.46 -1.17 -5.89
C THR A 193 1.22 -0.19 -7.03
N LEU A 194 0.42 0.84 -6.78
CA LEU A 194 0.08 1.80 -7.84
C LEU A 194 1.28 2.71 -8.19
N ILE A 195 2.16 3.01 -7.23
CA ILE A 195 3.42 3.73 -7.52
C ILE A 195 4.29 2.88 -8.45
N PHE A 196 4.46 1.61 -8.12
CA PHE A 196 5.17 0.66 -8.97
C PHE A 196 4.58 0.65 -10.39
N MET A 197 3.26 0.45 -10.51
CA MET A 197 2.59 0.35 -11.81
C MET A 197 2.80 1.61 -12.65
N GLN A 198 2.73 2.80 -12.03
CA GLN A 198 2.92 4.07 -12.73
C GLN A 198 4.37 4.23 -13.21
N VAL A 199 5.35 4.00 -12.33
CA VAL A 199 6.77 4.15 -12.70
C VAL A 199 7.17 3.11 -13.76
N TYR A 200 6.61 1.90 -13.66
CA TYR A 200 6.82 0.85 -14.65
C TYR A 200 6.26 1.25 -16.02
N GLU A 201 5.02 1.76 -16.08
CA GLU A 201 4.40 2.25 -17.31
C GLU A 201 5.18 3.43 -17.90
N ASP A 202 5.55 4.41 -17.08
CA ASP A 202 6.33 5.58 -17.53
C ASP A 202 7.72 5.19 -18.07
N THR A 203 8.30 4.08 -17.58
CA THR A 203 9.64 3.62 -17.97
C THR A 203 9.62 2.71 -19.19
N THR A 204 8.65 1.79 -19.26
CA THR A 204 8.62 0.72 -20.28
C THR A 204 7.58 0.95 -21.37
N GLY A 205 6.64 1.87 -21.17
CA GLY A 205 5.46 2.06 -22.03
C GLY A 205 4.44 0.91 -21.92
N THR A 206 4.62 -0.03 -20.98
CA THR A 206 3.75 -1.21 -20.82
C THR A 206 2.93 -1.08 -19.55
N THR A 207 1.62 -1.31 -19.66
CA THR A 207 0.70 -1.27 -18.50
C THR A 207 0.58 -2.64 -17.85
N ILE A 208 0.56 -2.66 -16.52
CA ILE A 208 0.19 -3.86 -15.74
C ILE A 208 -1.33 -3.85 -15.55
N SER A 209 -2.02 -4.92 -15.94
CA SER A 209 -3.46 -5.06 -15.75
C SER A 209 -3.80 -5.37 -14.28
N PHE A 210 -5.06 -5.11 -13.89
CA PHE A 210 -5.57 -5.43 -12.56
C PHE A 210 -5.43 -6.92 -12.25
N SER A 211 -5.83 -7.77 -13.19
CA SER A 211 -5.73 -9.23 -13.09
C SER A 211 -4.29 -9.72 -13.07
N GLN A 212 -3.39 -9.10 -13.82
CA GLN A 212 -1.97 -9.45 -13.83
C GLN A 212 -1.34 -9.21 -12.45
N TRP A 213 -1.58 -8.06 -11.81
CA TRP A 213 -1.11 -7.85 -10.44
C TRP A 213 -1.69 -8.87 -9.47
N MET A 214 -3.01 -9.14 -9.57
CA MET A 214 -3.65 -10.16 -8.71
C MET A 214 -3.03 -11.54 -8.87
N SER A 215 -2.58 -11.91 -10.06
CA SER A 215 -1.93 -13.20 -10.31
C SER A 215 -0.60 -13.36 -9.54
N TRP A 216 0.05 -12.26 -9.19
CA TRP A 216 1.26 -12.23 -8.37
C TRP A 216 0.97 -12.02 -6.88
N GLY A 217 0.06 -11.11 -6.56
CA GLY A 217 -0.25 -10.70 -5.19
C GLY A 217 -1.05 -11.76 -4.42
N ILE A 218 -2.07 -12.36 -5.04
CA ILE A 218 -2.91 -13.36 -4.38
C ILE A 218 -2.10 -14.58 -3.89
N PRO A 219 -1.16 -15.17 -4.65
CA PRO A 219 -0.31 -16.25 -4.15
C PRO A 219 0.49 -15.86 -2.90
N VAL A 220 1.03 -14.63 -2.84
CA VAL A 220 1.74 -14.15 -1.64
C VAL A 220 0.81 -14.10 -0.44
N VAL A 221 -0.39 -13.51 -0.59
CA VAL A 221 -1.40 -13.45 0.48
C VAL A 221 -1.84 -14.84 0.91
N ALA A 222 -2.14 -15.73 -0.04
CA ALA A 222 -2.61 -17.08 0.20
C ALA A 222 -1.58 -17.97 0.93
N LEU A 223 -0.29 -17.71 0.74
CA LEU A 223 0.78 -18.40 1.46
C LEU A 223 1.06 -17.78 2.83
N MET A 224 1.14 -16.44 2.93
CA MET A 224 1.50 -15.76 4.17
C MET A 224 0.41 -15.91 5.24
N ILE A 225 -0.85 -15.67 4.91
CA ILE A 225 -1.96 -15.65 5.90
C ILE A 225 -2.07 -16.98 6.68
N PRO A 226 -2.14 -18.16 6.03
CA PRO A 226 -2.24 -19.42 6.76
C PRO A 226 -1.01 -19.74 7.61
N LEU A 227 0.19 -19.48 7.08
CA LEU A 227 1.42 -19.77 7.80
C LEU A 227 1.56 -18.94 9.09
N ILE A 228 1.22 -17.65 9.01
CA ILE A 228 1.24 -16.74 10.16
C ILE A 228 0.14 -17.11 11.15
N ALA A 229 -1.09 -17.37 10.69
CA ALA A 229 -2.20 -17.75 11.54
C ALA A 229 -1.90 -19.03 12.34
N ILE A 230 -1.35 -20.06 11.69
CA ILE A 230 -0.95 -21.31 12.35
C ILE A 230 0.16 -21.06 13.38
N ALA A 231 1.15 -20.21 13.05
CA ALA A 231 2.23 -19.90 13.96
C ALA A 231 1.75 -19.16 15.20
N LEU A 232 0.91 -18.12 15.04
CA LEU A 232 0.33 -17.34 16.12
C LEU A 232 -0.57 -18.19 17.04
N ALA A 233 -1.37 -19.06 16.46
CA ALA A 233 -2.29 -19.92 17.21
C ALA A 233 -1.62 -20.95 18.13
N ARG A 234 -0.33 -21.28 17.88
CA ARG A 234 0.41 -22.29 18.70
C ARG A 234 0.52 -21.94 20.17
N LYS A 235 0.37 -20.65 20.53
CA LYS A 235 0.49 -20.17 21.90
C LYS A 235 -0.86 -19.99 22.60
N VAL A 236 -1.96 -20.21 21.91
CA VAL A 236 -3.31 -20.07 22.46
C VAL A 236 -3.80 -21.43 22.93
N PRO A 237 -4.41 -21.55 24.14
CA PRO A 237 -4.97 -22.80 24.64
C PRO A 237 -5.99 -23.39 23.66
N THR A 238 -6.01 -24.72 23.52
CA THR A 238 -6.87 -25.43 22.57
C THR A 238 -8.34 -25.52 23.00
N ASP A 239 -8.60 -25.35 24.29
CA ASP A 239 -9.91 -25.34 24.93
C ASP A 239 -10.55 -23.95 25.01
N LEU A 240 -10.15 -23.06 24.09
CA LEU A 240 -10.64 -21.69 24.01
C LEU A 240 -12.14 -21.68 23.68
N VAL A 241 -12.91 -21.00 24.51
CA VAL A 241 -14.33 -20.69 24.27
C VAL A 241 -14.47 -19.20 24.00
N VAL A 242 -15.15 -18.84 22.92
CA VAL A 242 -15.42 -17.44 22.53
C VAL A 242 -16.85 -17.29 22.03
N ASP A 243 -17.43 -16.13 22.29
CA ASP A 243 -18.71 -15.73 21.72
C ASP A 243 -18.48 -14.68 20.62
N LEU A 244 -19.00 -14.97 19.43
CA LEU A 244 -18.97 -14.01 18.32
C LEU A 244 -20.18 -13.06 18.42
N PRO A 245 -19.99 -11.77 18.15
CA PRO A 245 -21.08 -10.80 18.21
C PRO A 245 -22.19 -11.14 17.22
N ASP A 246 -23.43 -10.91 17.64
CA ASP A 246 -24.58 -11.01 16.72
C ASP A 246 -24.67 -9.76 15.85
N ILE A 247 -24.76 -9.98 14.55
CA ILE A 247 -24.81 -8.91 13.53
C ILE A 247 -26.22 -8.68 12.97
N GLY A 248 -27.22 -9.39 13.51
CA GLY A 248 -28.63 -9.26 13.08
C GLY A 248 -28.88 -9.60 11.60
N ALA A 249 -30.03 -9.18 11.09
CA ALA A 249 -30.43 -9.42 9.70
C ALA A 249 -29.71 -8.50 8.70
N TRP A 250 -29.58 -8.94 7.45
CA TRP A 250 -29.00 -8.15 6.35
C TRP A 250 -29.81 -6.88 6.06
N ARG A 251 -29.16 -5.72 6.15
CA ARG A 251 -29.76 -4.43 5.78
C ARG A 251 -29.73 -4.23 4.26
N SER A 252 -30.69 -3.44 3.76
CA SER A 252 -30.79 -3.11 2.33
C SER A 252 -29.53 -2.41 1.79
N ALA A 253 -29.00 -1.45 2.57
CA ALA A 253 -27.77 -0.72 2.23
C ALA A 253 -26.58 -1.67 2.07
N GLU A 254 -26.39 -2.62 2.99
CA GLU A 254 -25.30 -3.61 2.93
C GLU A 254 -25.35 -4.45 1.65
N LYS A 255 -26.54 -4.93 1.28
CA LYS A 255 -26.70 -5.73 0.05
C LYS A 255 -26.43 -4.92 -1.21
N ARG A 256 -26.94 -3.68 -1.28
CA ARG A 256 -26.78 -2.83 -2.46
C ARG A 256 -25.34 -2.39 -2.67
N VAL A 257 -24.63 -1.99 -1.60
CA VAL A 257 -23.21 -1.64 -1.71
C VAL A 257 -22.38 -2.85 -2.13
N LEU A 258 -22.66 -4.05 -1.61
CA LEU A 258 -21.94 -5.27 -2.01
C LEU A 258 -22.18 -5.66 -3.47
N ILE A 259 -23.38 -5.43 -4.00
CA ILE A 259 -23.65 -5.65 -5.42
C ILE A 259 -22.85 -4.67 -6.28
N ILE A 260 -22.88 -3.37 -5.97
CA ILE A 260 -22.10 -2.36 -6.71
C ILE A 260 -20.62 -2.70 -6.64
N PHE A 261 -20.12 -3.02 -5.46
CA PHE A 261 -18.72 -3.36 -5.25
C PHE A 261 -18.31 -4.64 -6.00
N GLY A 262 -19.13 -5.69 -5.92
CA GLY A 262 -18.87 -6.95 -6.63
C GLY A 262 -18.87 -6.78 -8.15
N LEU A 263 -19.79 -5.98 -8.69
CA LEU A 263 -19.81 -5.65 -10.12
C LEU A 263 -18.58 -4.84 -10.53
N THR A 264 -18.13 -3.91 -9.68
CA THR A 264 -16.90 -3.13 -9.91
C THR A 264 -15.67 -4.01 -9.93
N ALA A 265 -15.51 -4.88 -8.94
CA ALA A 265 -14.40 -5.83 -8.87
C ALA A 265 -14.39 -6.76 -10.09
N LEU A 266 -15.56 -7.28 -10.47
CA LEU A 266 -15.71 -8.11 -11.67
C LEU A 266 -15.31 -7.32 -12.93
N ALA A 267 -15.76 -6.08 -13.06
CA ALA A 267 -15.41 -5.24 -14.20
C ALA A 267 -13.91 -4.96 -14.28
N TRP A 268 -13.21 -4.73 -13.16
CA TRP A 268 -11.75 -4.59 -13.13
C TRP A 268 -11.04 -5.87 -13.56
N MET A 269 -11.40 -7.02 -12.97
CA MET A 269 -10.77 -8.30 -13.27
C MET A 269 -10.97 -8.76 -14.71
N THR A 270 -12.13 -8.43 -15.32
CA THR A 270 -12.47 -8.88 -16.66
C THR A 270 -12.32 -7.81 -17.73
N ARG A 271 -11.70 -6.67 -17.42
CA ARG A 271 -11.53 -5.55 -18.37
C ARG A 271 -10.70 -5.94 -19.59
N THR A 272 -9.59 -6.62 -19.38
CA THR A 272 -8.63 -7.02 -20.43
C THR A 272 -8.53 -8.52 -20.61
N GLU A 273 -8.98 -9.33 -19.65
CA GLU A 273 -8.88 -10.78 -19.64
C GLU A 273 -10.18 -11.42 -19.16
N PRO A 274 -10.52 -12.67 -19.57
CA PRO A 274 -9.88 -13.42 -20.65
C PRO A 274 -10.30 -12.93 -22.04
N PHE A 275 -9.58 -13.34 -23.07
CA PHE A 275 -9.92 -13.10 -24.50
C PHE A 275 -10.12 -11.61 -24.87
N GLY A 276 -9.30 -10.71 -24.33
CA GLY A 276 -9.38 -9.26 -24.54
C GLY A 276 -10.37 -8.55 -23.62
N GLY A 277 -11.11 -9.31 -22.81
CA GLY A 277 -12.07 -8.81 -21.83
C GLY A 277 -13.22 -8.01 -22.44
N TRP A 278 -14.09 -7.46 -21.57
CA TRP A 278 -15.25 -6.67 -22.02
C TRP A 278 -14.84 -5.39 -22.77
N ARG A 279 -13.63 -4.86 -22.54
CA ARG A 279 -13.07 -3.73 -23.28
C ARG A 279 -13.04 -4.00 -24.80
N ALA A 280 -12.56 -5.17 -25.19
CA ALA A 280 -12.52 -5.58 -26.58
C ALA A 280 -13.91 -6.00 -27.09
N TRP A 281 -14.70 -6.72 -26.28
CA TRP A 281 -16.02 -7.21 -26.69
C TRP A 281 -17.03 -6.09 -26.94
N LEU A 282 -16.91 -4.97 -26.20
CA LEU A 282 -17.80 -3.81 -26.34
C LEU A 282 -17.20 -2.70 -27.22
N ASP A 283 -16.04 -2.94 -27.84
CA ASP A 283 -15.29 -1.95 -28.63
C ASP A 283 -15.07 -0.61 -27.88
N MET A 284 -14.61 -0.71 -26.62
CA MET A 284 -14.34 0.43 -25.74
C MET A 284 -12.83 0.59 -25.46
N PRO A 285 -12.00 0.96 -26.48
CA PRO A 285 -10.53 0.96 -26.35
C PRO A 285 -10.00 1.94 -25.30
N MET A 286 -10.76 2.99 -24.94
CA MET A 286 -10.41 3.98 -23.94
C MET A 286 -10.84 3.62 -22.51
N ALA A 287 -11.54 2.49 -22.33
CA ALA A 287 -11.96 2.05 -20.99
C ALA A 287 -10.75 1.73 -20.12
N ASN A 288 -10.72 2.33 -18.93
CA ASN A 288 -9.70 2.13 -17.92
C ASN A 288 -10.32 1.88 -16.54
N ASP A 289 -9.50 1.44 -15.58
CA ASP A 289 -9.99 1.05 -14.26
C ASP A 289 -10.51 2.25 -13.44
N ALA A 290 -9.98 3.45 -13.67
CA ALA A 290 -10.47 4.67 -13.02
C ALA A 290 -11.90 5.03 -13.48
N ALA A 291 -12.19 4.88 -14.77
CA ALA A 291 -13.53 5.11 -15.29
C ALA A 291 -14.55 4.14 -14.67
N VAL A 292 -14.20 2.87 -14.53
CA VAL A 292 -15.03 1.86 -13.84
C VAL A 292 -15.27 2.27 -12.38
N ALA A 293 -14.21 2.70 -11.66
CA ALA A 293 -14.34 3.18 -10.30
C ALA A 293 -15.31 4.36 -10.18
N PHE A 294 -15.19 5.35 -11.05
CA PHE A 294 -16.06 6.54 -11.01
C PHE A 294 -17.52 6.22 -11.36
N CYS A 295 -17.78 5.32 -12.31
CA CYS A 295 -19.13 4.83 -12.56
C CYS A 295 -19.72 4.18 -11.30
N ALA A 296 -18.95 3.37 -10.59
CA ALA A 296 -19.40 2.74 -9.36
C ALA A 296 -19.61 3.76 -8.23
N VAL A 297 -18.75 4.78 -8.10
CA VAL A 297 -18.94 5.88 -7.14
C VAL A 297 -20.26 6.62 -7.43
N VAL A 298 -20.51 6.98 -8.68
CA VAL A 298 -21.80 7.60 -9.07
C VAL A 298 -22.98 6.69 -8.72
N ALA A 299 -22.85 5.38 -8.94
CA ALA A 299 -23.88 4.41 -8.57
C ALA A 299 -24.15 4.40 -7.06
N LEU A 300 -23.13 4.58 -6.20
CA LEU A 300 -23.32 4.69 -4.74
C LEU A 300 -24.16 5.90 -4.34
N PHE A 301 -23.97 7.05 -5.02
CA PHE A 301 -24.75 8.27 -4.73
C PHE A 301 -26.20 8.19 -5.25
N ILE A 302 -26.43 7.52 -6.38
CA ILE A 302 -27.77 7.38 -6.95
C ILE A 302 -28.59 6.31 -6.24
N THR A 303 -27.94 5.24 -5.79
CA THR A 303 -28.61 4.12 -5.14
C THR A 303 -29.08 4.51 -3.76
N ARG A 304 -30.37 4.33 -3.49
CA ARG A 304 -31.01 4.60 -2.19
C ARG A 304 -31.17 3.30 -1.40
N ASP A 305 -31.17 3.38 -0.09
CA ASP A 305 -31.58 2.27 0.76
C ASP A 305 -33.11 2.15 0.86
N ARG A 306 -33.64 1.38 1.83
CA ARG A 306 -35.09 1.28 2.05
C ARG A 306 -35.70 2.50 2.70
N GLU A 307 -34.89 3.30 3.39
CA GLU A 307 -35.27 4.51 4.10
C GLU A 307 -35.23 5.74 3.19
N GLY A 308 -34.75 5.57 1.93
CA GLY A 308 -34.64 6.63 0.93
C GLY A 308 -33.30 7.38 0.95
N GLU A 309 -32.37 6.99 1.85
CA GLU A 309 -31.07 7.63 1.99
C GLU A 309 -30.05 7.08 0.96
N PRO A 310 -29.13 7.89 0.44
CA PRO A 310 -28.07 7.42 -0.46
C PRO A 310 -27.11 6.50 0.30
N LEU A 311 -26.45 5.57 -0.42
CA LEU A 311 -25.48 4.66 0.20
C LEU A 311 -24.24 5.39 0.73
N ILE A 312 -23.94 6.56 0.19
CA ILE A 312 -22.89 7.46 0.66
C ILE A 312 -23.33 8.92 0.48
N SER A 313 -23.04 9.78 1.45
CA SER A 313 -23.19 11.22 1.35
C SER A 313 -21.91 11.88 0.86
N TRP A 314 -22.00 13.13 0.35
CA TRP A 314 -20.81 13.89 -0.05
C TRP A 314 -19.87 14.19 1.13
N GLU A 315 -20.42 14.43 2.30
CA GLU A 315 -19.66 14.66 3.53
C GLU A 315 -18.79 13.43 3.87
N GLN A 316 -19.37 12.22 3.79
CA GLN A 316 -18.60 10.98 3.98
C GLN A 316 -17.56 10.77 2.88
N ALA A 317 -17.93 11.02 1.63
CA ALA A 317 -17.05 10.87 0.46
C ALA A 317 -15.86 11.84 0.51
N SER A 318 -16.06 13.07 0.99
CA SER A 318 -14.98 14.07 1.09
C SER A 318 -13.90 13.71 2.11
N ASN A 319 -14.17 12.80 3.04
CA ASN A 319 -13.23 12.31 4.05
C ASN A 319 -12.33 11.16 3.56
N ILE A 320 -11.85 11.22 2.32
CA ILE A 320 -10.83 10.31 1.81
C ILE A 320 -9.41 10.80 2.18
N PRO A 321 -8.41 9.93 2.15
CA PRO A 321 -7.03 10.32 2.48
C PRO A 321 -6.36 11.11 1.34
N TRP A 322 -6.74 12.37 1.13
CA TRP A 322 -6.20 13.29 0.11
C TRP A 322 -4.68 13.36 0.13
N GLY A 323 -4.08 13.27 1.32
CA GLY A 323 -2.63 13.32 1.48
C GLY A 323 -1.91 12.19 0.73
N VAL A 324 -2.53 11.04 0.59
CA VAL A 324 -1.96 9.92 -0.17
C VAL A 324 -1.94 10.25 -1.67
N LEU A 325 -2.99 10.88 -2.20
CA LEU A 325 -3.04 11.29 -3.60
C LEU A 325 -1.96 12.34 -3.93
N LEU A 326 -1.74 13.30 -3.00
CA LEU A 326 -0.66 14.29 -3.14
C LEU A 326 0.73 13.64 -3.08
N LEU A 327 0.93 12.67 -2.18
CA LEU A 327 2.19 11.93 -2.11
C LEU A 327 2.50 11.21 -3.42
N PHE A 328 1.51 10.56 -4.03
CA PHE A 328 1.65 9.91 -5.32
C PHE A 328 2.03 10.90 -6.42
N ALA A 329 1.29 12.01 -6.53
CA ALA A 329 1.55 13.04 -7.53
C ALA A 329 2.97 13.60 -7.39
N GLY A 330 3.42 13.86 -6.15
CA GLY A 330 4.79 14.31 -5.87
C GLY A 330 5.84 13.27 -6.23
N GLY A 331 5.60 11.99 -5.92
CA GLY A 331 6.50 10.88 -6.28
C GLY A 331 6.63 10.70 -7.79
N ILE A 332 5.51 10.71 -8.53
CA ILE A 332 5.50 10.65 -10.01
C ILE A 332 6.23 11.87 -10.60
N THR A 333 5.97 13.06 -10.05
CA THR A 333 6.65 14.29 -10.49
C THR A 333 8.15 14.20 -10.28
N LEU A 334 8.60 13.69 -9.14
CA LEU A 334 10.02 13.47 -8.86
C LEU A 334 10.63 12.46 -9.83
N ALA A 335 9.95 11.34 -10.11
CA ALA A 335 10.38 10.35 -11.10
C ALA A 335 10.56 10.96 -12.50
N LYS A 336 9.61 11.80 -12.95
CA LYS A 336 9.74 12.56 -14.20
C LYS A 336 10.95 13.49 -14.17
N GLY A 337 11.23 14.13 -13.04
CA GLY A 337 12.44 14.94 -12.84
C GLY A 337 13.72 14.13 -13.04
N PHE A 338 13.79 12.90 -12.51
CA PHE A 338 14.94 12.00 -12.71
C PHE A 338 15.14 11.66 -14.18
N VAL A 339 14.08 11.36 -14.91
CA VAL A 339 14.15 11.04 -16.35
C VAL A 339 14.55 12.27 -17.15
N SER A 340 13.87 13.40 -16.96
CA SER A 340 14.10 14.64 -17.74
C SER A 340 15.49 15.23 -17.51
N SER A 341 16.05 15.06 -16.30
CA SER A 341 17.40 15.54 -15.97
C SER A 341 18.54 14.62 -16.40
N GLY A 342 18.22 13.38 -16.83
CA GLY A 342 19.22 12.36 -17.17
C GLY A 342 19.81 11.62 -15.96
N LEU A 343 19.37 11.93 -14.74
CA LEU A 343 19.83 11.25 -13.51
C LEU A 343 19.54 9.75 -13.52
N SER A 344 18.42 9.34 -14.12
CA SER A 344 18.08 7.92 -14.26
C SER A 344 19.18 7.11 -14.93
N GLY A 345 19.74 7.64 -16.04
CA GLY A 345 20.84 6.97 -16.74
C GLY A 345 22.10 6.85 -15.88
N GLN A 346 22.46 7.90 -15.15
CA GLN A 346 23.68 7.90 -14.31
C GLN A 346 23.54 6.95 -13.11
N VAL A 347 22.38 6.94 -12.45
CA VAL A 347 22.11 5.96 -11.38
C VAL A 347 22.15 4.55 -11.96
N GLY A 348 21.60 4.36 -13.15
CA GLY A 348 21.65 3.09 -13.86
C GLY A 348 23.07 2.62 -14.12
N GLU A 349 23.97 3.47 -14.64
CA GLU A 349 25.37 3.13 -14.87
C GLU A 349 26.11 2.72 -13.59
N LEU A 350 25.86 3.42 -12.46
CA LEU A 350 26.40 3.06 -11.16
C LEU A 350 25.93 1.68 -10.69
N LEU A 351 24.74 1.29 -11.06
CA LEU A 351 24.10 0.04 -10.66
C LEU A 351 24.22 -1.07 -11.72
N ALA A 352 24.86 -0.81 -12.86
CA ALA A 352 25.04 -1.78 -13.94
C ALA A 352 25.74 -3.08 -13.49
N SER A 353 26.55 -3.02 -12.42
CA SER A 353 27.15 -4.21 -11.80
C SER A 353 26.12 -5.19 -11.21
N LEU A 354 24.87 -4.78 -11.01
CA LEU A 354 23.79 -5.69 -10.60
C LEU A 354 23.52 -6.78 -11.63
N ALA A 355 23.82 -6.56 -12.91
CA ALA A 355 23.73 -7.58 -13.94
C ALA A 355 24.60 -8.83 -13.66
N LEU A 356 25.66 -8.68 -12.85
CA LEU A 356 26.56 -9.78 -12.45
C LEU A 356 26.03 -10.59 -11.26
N VAL A 357 24.99 -10.09 -10.58
CA VAL A 357 24.39 -10.75 -9.40
C VAL A 357 23.37 -11.78 -9.88
N PRO A 358 23.43 -13.04 -9.40
CA PRO A 358 22.39 -14.03 -9.71
C PRO A 358 21.00 -13.50 -9.35
N THR A 359 20.03 -13.66 -10.25
CA THR A 359 18.66 -13.11 -10.14
C THR A 359 18.01 -13.41 -8.79
N LEU A 360 18.12 -14.65 -8.30
CA LEU A 360 17.62 -15.05 -6.99
C LEU A 360 18.17 -14.16 -5.85
N ILE A 361 19.48 -13.89 -5.90
CA ILE A 361 20.15 -13.07 -4.87
C ILE A 361 19.71 -11.61 -4.99
N ALA A 362 19.58 -11.10 -6.21
CA ALA A 362 19.11 -9.73 -6.46
C ALA A 362 17.67 -9.54 -5.92
N ILE A 363 16.75 -10.42 -6.24
CA ILE A 363 15.36 -10.39 -5.76
C ILE A 363 15.33 -10.47 -4.22
N ALA A 364 16.04 -11.42 -3.62
CA ALA A 364 16.07 -11.60 -2.18
C ALA A 364 16.71 -10.40 -1.45
N ALA A 365 17.77 -9.84 -2.00
CA ALA A 365 18.42 -8.66 -1.44
C ALA A 365 17.51 -7.43 -1.49
N VAL A 366 16.83 -7.20 -2.61
CA VAL A 366 15.84 -6.11 -2.74
C VAL A 366 14.70 -6.32 -1.74
N ALA A 367 14.13 -7.53 -1.66
CA ALA A 367 13.06 -7.83 -0.72
C ALA A 367 13.46 -7.57 0.73
N LEU A 368 14.62 -8.04 1.16
CA LEU A 368 15.12 -7.86 2.52
C LEU A 368 15.46 -6.39 2.83
N LEU A 369 16.14 -5.72 1.90
CA LEU A 369 16.52 -4.31 2.06
C LEU A 369 15.29 -3.41 2.19
N VAL A 370 14.31 -3.59 1.29
CA VAL A 370 13.08 -2.79 1.32
C VAL A 370 12.25 -3.10 2.56
N THR A 371 12.14 -4.36 2.95
CA THR A 371 11.47 -4.75 4.22
C THR A 371 12.14 -4.10 5.43
N ALA A 372 13.47 -4.08 5.49
CA ALA A 372 14.19 -3.42 6.59
C ALA A 372 14.01 -1.89 6.58
N LEU A 373 14.01 -1.29 5.40
CA LEU A 373 13.85 0.16 5.26
C LEU A 373 12.44 0.62 5.64
N THR A 374 11.41 -0.10 5.20
CA THR A 374 10.00 0.25 5.44
C THR A 374 9.59 0.10 6.90
N GLU A 375 10.33 -0.62 7.73
CA GLU A 375 10.09 -0.67 9.19
C GLU A 375 10.30 0.70 9.88
N ALA A 376 11.20 1.52 9.33
CA ALA A 376 11.52 2.83 9.89
C ALA A 376 10.96 4.00 9.07
N THR A 377 10.35 3.73 7.93
CA THR A 377 9.85 4.73 7.00
C THR A 377 8.45 4.38 6.50
N SER A 378 7.73 5.35 5.93
CA SER A 378 6.42 5.11 5.32
C SER A 378 6.54 4.18 4.09
N ASN A 379 5.70 3.12 4.01
CA ASN A 379 5.63 2.21 2.87
C ASN A 379 5.55 2.96 1.54
N THR A 380 4.69 3.97 1.49
CA THR A 380 4.45 4.78 0.28
C THR A 380 5.65 5.65 -0.07
N ALA A 381 6.28 6.30 0.93
CA ALA A 381 7.47 7.12 0.72
C ALA A 381 8.67 6.26 0.28
N THR A 382 8.87 5.11 0.90
CA THR A 382 9.90 4.14 0.51
C THR A 382 9.74 3.72 -0.95
N THR A 383 8.51 3.41 -1.35
CA THR A 383 8.23 3.00 -2.73
C THR A 383 8.43 4.15 -3.71
N ALA A 384 7.91 5.34 -3.40
CA ALA A 384 8.07 6.52 -4.27
C ALA A 384 9.54 6.88 -4.50
N LEU A 385 10.39 6.65 -3.50
CA LEU A 385 11.83 6.85 -3.61
C LEU A 385 12.50 5.76 -4.45
N LEU A 386 12.21 4.49 -4.16
CA LEU A 386 12.97 3.37 -4.72
C LEU A 386 12.54 3.01 -6.14
N MET A 387 11.27 3.19 -6.52
CA MET A 387 10.79 2.75 -7.83
C MET A 387 11.55 3.38 -9.01
N PRO A 388 11.76 4.72 -9.07
CA PRO A 388 12.54 5.32 -10.16
C PRO A 388 13.98 4.82 -10.20
N ILE A 389 14.58 4.58 -9.03
CA ILE A 389 15.96 4.09 -8.91
C ILE A 389 16.07 2.65 -9.43
N LEU A 390 15.14 1.77 -9.02
CA LEU A 390 15.13 0.38 -9.44
C LEU A 390 14.81 0.23 -10.93
N ALA A 391 13.90 1.06 -11.45
CA ALA A 391 13.60 1.12 -12.87
C ALA A 391 14.86 1.50 -13.69
N ALA A 392 15.54 2.58 -13.29
CA ALA A 392 16.76 3.01 -13.94
C ALA A 392 17.89 1.95 -13.86
N ALA A 393 18.05 1.33 -12.68
CA ALA A 393 19.02 0.26 -12.46
C ALA A 393 18.76 -0.96 -13.35
N SER A 394 17.51 -1.38 -13.47
CA SER A 394 17.10 -2.51 -14.31
C SER A 394 17.39 -2.24 -15.78
N MET A 395 17.00 -1.06 -16.27
CA MET A 395 17.23 -0.67 -17.66
C MET A 395 18.73 -0.63 -18.02
N ALA A 396 19.56 -0.09 -17.12
CA ALA A 396 21.00 0.00 -17.35
C ALA A 396 21.73 -1.35 -17.26
N ALA A 397 21.19 -2.27 -16.44
CA ALA A 397 21.73 -3.62 -16.30
C ALA A 397 21.18 -4.60 -17.35
N ASP A 398 20.28 -4.14 -18.25
CA ASP A 398 19.57 -4.98 -19.22
C ASP A 398 18.80 -6.14 -18.54
N ILE A 399 18.18 -5.82 -17.38
CA ILE A 399 17.35 -6.73 -16.60
C ILE A 399 15.89 -6.27 -16.73
N ASP A 400 14.93 -7.22 -16.84
CA ASP A 400 13.50 -6.86 -16.80
C ASP A 400 13.19 -6.10 -15.51
N PRO A 401 12.66 -4.86 -15.59
CA PRO A 401 12.32 -4.05 -14.41
C PRO A 401 11.39 -4.75 -13.42
N LEU A 402 10.54 -5.66 -13.88
CA LEU A 402 9.66 -6.44 -13.00
C LEU A 402 10.42 -7.23 -11.93
N ILE A 403 11.64 -7.71 -12.27
CA ILE A 403 12.46 -8.54 -11.37
C ILE A 403 12.88 -7.78 -10.10
N LEU A 404 13.14 -6.49 -10.21
CA LEU A 404 13.54 -5.66 -9.07
C LEU A 404 12.38 -4.85 -8.49
N MET A 405 11.49 -4.35 -9.34
CA MET A 405 10.42 -3.44 -8.91
C MET A 405 9.27 -4.17 -8.21
N VAL A 406 8.86 -5.35 -8.68
CA VAL A 406 7.75 -6.10 -8.05
C VAL A 406 8.09 -6.55 -6.63
N PRO A 407 9.25 -7.20 -6.36
CA PRO A 407 9.60 -7.57 -4.99
C PRO A 407 9.76 -6.34 -4.09
N ALA A 408 10.28 -5.22 -4.60
CA ALA A 408 10.36 -3.98 -3.84
C ALA A 408 8.99 -3.42 -3.48
N ALA A 409 8.05 -3.37 -4.44
CA ALA A 409 6.69 -2.89 -4.19
C ALA A 409 5.93 -3.74 -3.17
N MET A 410 6.06 -5.07 -3.26
CA MET A 410 5.45 -6.00 -2.30
C MET A 410 6.09 -5.88 -0.92
N SER A 411 7.43 -5.86 -0.85
CA SER A 411 8.17 -5.79 0.40
C SER A 411 7.99 -4.47 1.14
N ALA A 412 7.73 -3.37 0.43
CA ALA A 412 7.42 -2.09 1.03
C ALA A 412 6.14 -2.12 1.91
N SER A 413 5.24 -3.07 1.70
CA SER A 413 4.07 -3.28 2.54
C SER A 413 4.29 -4.32 3.66
N CYS A 414 5.48 -4.93 3.72
CA CYS A 414 5.85 -5.95 4.70
C CYS A 414 6.65 -5.32 5.85
N ALA A 415 5.96 -4.60 6.74
CA ALA A 415 6.53 -3.99 7.93
C ALA A 415 5.76 -4.47 9.17
N PHE A 416 6.33 -5.42 9.90
CA PHE A 416 5.64 -6.16 10.94
C PHE A 416 6.28 -6.07 12.33
N MET A 417 7.44 -5.39 12.46
CA MET A 417 8.22 -5.36 13.70
C MET A 417 7.85 -4.19 14.61
N LEU A 418 7.64 -3.00 14.05
CA LEU A 418 7.51 -1.78 14.83
C LEU A 418 6.08 -1.22 14.80
N PRO A 419 5.60 -0.66 15.94
CA PRO A 419 4.29 0.00 15.95
C PRO A 419 4.21 1.18 14.96
N VAL A 420 5.30 1.93 14.81
CA VAL A 420 5.37 3.10 13.94
C VAL A 420 5.42 2.75 12.45
N ALA A 421 5.77 1.51 12.11
CA ALA A 421 6.00 1.10 10.73
C ALA A 421 4.72 1.19 9.87
N THR A 422 3.57 0.83 10.43
CA THR A 422 2.27 0.90 9.73
C THR A 422 1.16 1.38 10.65
N ALA A 423 0.12 2.01 10.07
CA ALA A 423 -1.05 2.40 10.84
C ALA A 423 -1.77 1.19 11.51
N PRO A 424 -1.94 0.03 10.86
CA PRO A 424 -2.45 -1.16 11.53
C PRO A 424 -1.65 -1.56 12.78
N ASN A 425 -0.32 -1.56 12.70
CA ASN A 425 0.53 -1.87 13.84
C ASN A 425 0.32 -0.87 14.99
N ALA A 426 0.31 0.44 14.68
CA ALA A 426 0.08 1.49 15.67
C ALA A 426 -1.28 1.35 16.38
N VAL A 427 -2.33 1.05 15.61
CA VAL A 427 -3.70 0.88 16.12
C VAL A 427 -3.79 -0.28 17.11
N VAL A 428 -3.26 -1.45 16.78
CA VAL A 428 -3.33 -2.60 17.69
C VAL A 428 -2.39 -2.44 18.90
N PHE A 429 -1.23 -1.79 18.70
CA PHE A 429 -0.30 -1.47 19.80
C PHE A 429 -0.93 -0.49 20.79
N GLY A 430 -1.71 0.49 20.32
CA GLY A 430 -2.44 1.46 21.13
C GLY A 430 -3.52 0.86 22.04
N THR A 431 -3.79 -0.45 21.95
CA THR A 431 -4.70 -1.15 22.88
C THR A 431 -4.03 -1.52 24.20
N ASP A 432 -2.73 -1.32 24.36
CA ASP A 432 -1.91 -1.70 25.52
C ASP A 432 -1.93 -3.22 25.86
N GLN A 433 -2.39 -4.06 24.92
CA GLN A 433 -2.44 -5.52 25.09
C GLN A 433 -1.25 -6.25 24.46
N ILE A 434 -0.37 -5.52 23.80
CA ILE A 434 0.81 -6.05 23.12
C ILE A 434 2.04 -5.28 23.57
N ASP A 435 3.07 -5.99 24.03
CA ASP A 435 4.35 -5.36 24.29
C ASP A 435 5.24 -5.32 23.05
N ILE A 436 6.11 -4.31 22.98
CA ILE A 436 6.97 -4.06 21.82
C ILE A 436 7.93 -5.24 21.54
N ARG A 437 8.42 -5.93 22.58
CA ARG A 437 9.34 -7.06 22.42
C ARG A 437 8.66 -8.24 21.75
N THR A 438 7.39 -8.48 22.10
CA THR A 438 6.56 -9.49 21.46
C THR A 438 6.35 -9.16 19.99
N MET A 439 5.98 -7.91 19.68
CA MET A 439 5.78 -7.46 18.30
C MET A 439 7.06 -7.61 17.46
N VAL A 440 8.20 -7.10 17.94
CA VAL A 440 9.49 -7.20 17.25
C VAL A 440 9.88 -8.65 17.02
N ARG A 441 9.81 -9.51 18.07
CA ARG A 441 10.22 -10.91 17.98
C ARG A 441 9.42 -11.69 16.94
N TRP A 442 8.13 -11.49 16.89
CA TRP A 442 7.27 -12.14 15.90
C TRP A 442 7.39 -11.48 14.54
N GLY A 443 7.51 -10.13 14.51
CA GLY A 443 7.62 -9.35 13.27
C GLY A 443 8.86 -9.70 12.47
N ILE A 444 10.03 -9.92 13.12
CA ILE A 444 11.25 -10.37 12.43
C ILE A 444 10.98 -11.67 11.65
N TRP A 445 10.34 -12.65 12.31
CA TRP A 445 10.04 -13.91 11.66
C TRP A 445 9.07 -13.72 10.47
N VAL A 446 8.04 -12.87 10.61
CA VAL A 446 7.08 -12.59 9.54
C VAL A 446 7.73 -11.83 8.39
N ASN A 447 8.65 -10.90 8.68
CA ASN A 447 9.43 -10.19 7.66
C ASN A 447 10.29 -11.14 6.84
N LEU A 448 11.01 -12.05 7.49
CA LEU A 448 11.83 -13.06 6.81
C LEU A 448 10.97 -14.03 5.99
N LEU A 449 9.86 -14.47 6.54
CA LEU A 449 8.89 -15.31 5.82
C LEU A 449 8.34 -14.58 4.59
N GLY A 450 7.98 -13.29 4.74
CA GLY A 450 7.50 -12.46 3.66
C GLY A 450 8.53 -12.31 2.54
N ALA A 451 9.76 -11.97 2.89
CA ALA A 451 10.86 -11.86 1.92
C ALA A 451 11.09 -13.19 1.16
N LEU A 452 11.04 -14.33 1.87
CA LEU A 452 11.17 -15.65 1.25
C LEU A 452 10.03 -15.95 0.28
N ILE A 453 8.77 -15.71 0.69
CA ILE A 453 7.58 -15.98 -0.14
C ILE A 453 7.57 -15.05 -1.35
N ILE A 454 7.81 -13.74 -1.17
CA ILE A 454 7.87 -12.77 -2.27
C ILE A 454 8.95 -13.17 -3.26
N THR A 455 10.16 -13.49 -2.79
CA THR A 455 11.26 -13.95 -3.66
C THR A 455 10.86 -15.19 -4.46
N SER A 456 10.22 -16.18 -3.81
CA SER A 456 9.81 -17.41 -4.46
C SER A 456 8.72 -17.18 -5.51
N VAL A 457 7.73 -16.34 -5.20
CA VAL A 457 6.62 -16.01 -6.11
C VAL A 457 7.13 -15.22 -7.32
N VAL A 458 7.97 -14.20 -7.10
CA VAL A 458 8.54 -13.40 -8.19
C VAL A 458 9.40 -14.27 -9.10
N LEU A 459 10.25 -15.13 -8.53
CA LEU A 459 11.08 -16.03 -9.30
C LEU A 459 10.26 -17.02 -10.14
N SER A 460 9.14 -17.52 -9.57
CA SER A 460 8.32 -18.55 -10.22
C SER A 460 7.34 -18.02 -11.25
N LEU A 461 6.81 -16.80 -11.07
CA LEU A 461 5.70 -16.27 -11.88
C LEU A 461 6.09 -15.11 -12.81
N ILE A 462 7.25 -14.49 -12.58
CA ILE A 462 7.68 -13.31 -13.34
C ILE A 462 8.96 -13.61 -14.12
N HIS A 463 9.89 -14.35 -13.53
CA HIS A 463 11.19 -14.63 -14.16
C HIS A 463 11.16 -15.82 -15.15
N ILE A 464 10.10 -16.66 -15.09
CA ILE A 464 9.92 -17.74 -16.07
C ILE A 464 9.17 -17.21 -17.28
#